data_3659a0966eadb304f7c1ce26fc0813a7
#
_entry.id   3659a0966eadb304f7c1ce26fc0813a7
#
_cell.length_a   1.000
_cell.length_b   1.000
_cell.length_c   1.000
_cell.angle_alpha   90.00
_cell.angle_beta   90.00
_cell.angle_gamma   90.00
#
_symmetry.space_group_name_H-M   'P 1'
#
loop_
_entity.id
_entity.type
_entity.pdbx_description
1 polymer ?
#
loop_
_entity_poly.entity_id
_entity_poly.type
_entity_poly.pdbx_seq_one_letter_code
_entity_poly.pdbx_strand_id
1 'polypeptide(L)'
;MQQKHKIASKCAPVRSRYPVMKPILAALVFLCFLPVKLFADNEVLIVADEFPAMQVLAGKLKAEENVTSQIVAQTNMPADLSRFAAALVYIHRDLGEPAEKAFIAYAKSGGKLIVLHHTISSGKRRNKEWFPFLGVTLPEGDVSQGGYQWTEGVTLDIVNLAPNHFITTNKVNYPAQIAFQAADSAAEKTLPGFTLTNSEVYINHVLSGTRTLLLGLKYTDARTGKLYMQSHAGWVMPSGKGWTIYLMSGHSARDFENPAFARIVANAVIWKP
;
A
#
# COMPACT_ATOMS: atom_id res chain seq x y z
N MET A 1 -50.60 -47.84 79.03
CA MET A 1 -50.13 -48.91 79.96
C MET A 1 -48.63 -49.11 79.78
N GLN A 2 -47.86 -48.89 80.85
CA GLN A 2 -46.46 -49.29 81.12
C GLN A 2 -45.38 -48.85 80.19
N GLN A 3 -44.63 -47.82 80.49
CA GLN A 3 -43.37 -47.74 81.24
C GLN A 3 -42.43 -48.96 81.14
N LYS A 4 -41.21 -48.70 80.57
CA LYS A 4 -39.98 -49.13 81.28
C LYS A 4 -38.77 -48.36 80.80
N HIS A 5 -38.12 -47.69 81.76
CA HIS A 5 -36.77 -47.11 81.70
C HIS A 5 -35.71 -48.19 81.48
N LYS A 6 -34.61 -47.80 80.80
CA LYS A 6 -33.27 -48.22 81.27
C LYS A 6 -32.17 -47.21 80.80
N ILE A 7 -31.37 -46.91 81.76
CA ILE A 7 -30.24 -46.04 81.86
C ILE A 7 -28.99 -46.72 81.30
N ALA A 8 -28.06 -45.91 80.91
CA ALA A 8 -26.60 -46.01 80.85
C ALA A 8 -26.02 -45.99 79.43
N SER A 9 -24.93 -45.39 79.06
CA SER A 9 -23.73 -45.00 79.79
C SER A 9 -22.96 -44.05 78.82
N LYS A 10 -22.36 -43.01 79.39
CA LYS A 10 -21.51 -42.07 78.64
C LYS A 10 -20.17 -42.72 78.30
N CYS A 11 -19.76 -42.72 77.06
CA CYS A 11 -18.35 -42.75 76.67
C CYS A 11 -18.13 -41.73 75.57
N ALA A 12 -17.30 -40.71 75.82
CA ALA A 12 -16.91 -39.71 74.88
C ALA A 12 -15.70 -40.21 74.04
N PRO A 13 -15.69 -40.07 72.72
CA PRO A 13 -14.49 -40.30 71.92
C PRO A 13 -13.65 -39.01 71.81
N VAL A 14 -12.38 -39.18 72.03
CA VAL A 14 -11.29 -38.24 71.87
C VAL A 14 -11.25 -37.76 70.43
N ARG A 15 -11.36 -36.46 70.22
CA ARG A 15 -11.14 -35.81 68.89
C ARG A 15 -9.66 -35.64 68.67
N SER A 16 -9.09 -36.45 67.78
CA SER A 16 -7.81 -36.21 67.14
C SER A 16 -7.95 -35.06 66.11
N ARG A 17 -7.26 -33.93 66.32
CA ARG A 17 -7.16 -32.83 65.43
C ARG A 17 -5.96 -33.08 64.50
N TYR A 18 -6.20 -33.56 63.27
CA TYR A 18 -5.22 -33.43 62.18
C TYR A 18 -5.57 -32.20 61.35
N PRO A 19 -4.58 -31.34 61.00
CA PRO A 19 -4.83 -30.18 60.10
C PRO A 19 -5.03 -30.72 58.72
N VAL A 20 -6.18 -30.42 58.10
CA VAL A 20 -6.46 -30.67 56.68
C VAL A 20 -5.65 -29.66 55.86
N MET A 21 -4.59 -30.13 55.21
CA MET A 21 -3.87 -29.37 54.18
C MET A 21 -4.81 -29.19 52.99
N LYS A 22 -5.19 -27.94 52.72
CA LYS A 22 -5.89 -27.58 51.51
C LYS A 22 -4.90 -27.70 50.31
N PRO A 23 -5.26 -28.35 49.20
CA PRO A 23 -4.41 -28.34 48.01
C PRO A 23 -4.37 -26.91 47.43
N ILE A 24 -3.18 -26.32 47.38
CA ILE A 24 -2.91 -25.11 46.62
C ILE A 24 -2.96 -25.51 45.15
N LEU A 25 -4.05 -25.13 44.46
CA LEU A 25 -4.19 -25.28 43.03
C LEU A 25 -3.25 -24.24 42.37
N ALA A 26 -2.05 -24.67 41.98
CA ALA A 26 -1.13 -23.86 41.18
C ALA A 26 -1.73 -23.73 39.78
N ALA A 27 -2.40 -22.61 39.54
CA ALA A 27 -2.82 -22.22 38.18
C ALA A 27 -1.57 -21.91 37.36
N LEU A 28 -1.14 -22.86 36.53
CA LEU A 28 -0.13 -22.63 35.50
C LEU A 28 -0.73 -21.68 34.47
N VAL A 29 -0.44 -20.38 34.57
CA VAL A 29 -0.74 -19.40 33.53
C VAL A 29 0.20 -19.68 32.36
N PHE A 30 -0.30 -20.40 31.36
CA PHE A 30 0.37 -20.55 30.06
C PHE A 30 0.31 -19.19 29.38
N LEU A 31 1.33 -18.36 29.57
CA LEU A 31 1.52 -17.16 28.77
C LEU A 31 1.85 -17.61 27.34
N CYS A 32 0.83 -17.68 26.49
CA CYS A 32 1.05 -17.79 25.04
C CYS A 32 1.81 -16.55 24.58
N PHE A 33 3.13 -16.64 24.51
CA PHE A 33 3.94 -15.72 23.73
C PHE A 33 3.56 -15.89 22.25
N LEU A 34 2.55 -15.16 21.79
CA LEU A 34 2.41 -14.89 20.39
C LEU A 34 3.69 -14.16 19.96
N PRO A 35 4.40 -14.62 18.93
CA PRO A 35 5.55 -13.89 18.43
C PRO A 35 5.04 -12.51 17.98
N VAL A 36 5.31 -11.50 18.78
CA VAL A 36 5.19 -10.12 18.33
C VAL A 36 6.20 -10.02 17.19
N LYS A 37 5.71 -10.02 15.95
CA LYS A 37 6.54 -9.66 14.80
C LYS A 37 7.05 -8.24 15.08
N LEU A 38 8.28 -8.14 15.58
CA LEU A 38 9.01 -6.88 15.53
C LEU A 38 9.25 -6.60 14.04
N PHE A 39 8.27 -5.96 13.40
CA PHE A 39 8.56 -5.26 12.17
C PHE A 39 9.58 -4.18 12.55
N ALA A 40 10.65 -4.07 11.79
CA ALA A 40 11.39 -2.83 11.75
C ALA A 40 10.39 -1.79 11.19
N ASP A 41 9.61 -1.17 12.09
CA ASP A 41 8.44 -0.32 11.77
C ASP A 41 8.76 0.82 10.79
N ASN A 42 10.04 0.96 10.40
CA ASN A 42 10.55 2.04 9.56
C ASN A 42 11.48 1.55 8.42
N GLU A 43 11.51 0.25 8.06
CA GLU A 43 12.30 -0.21 6.92
C GLU A 43 11.38 -0.57 5.73
N VAL A 44 11.71 -0.04 4.55
CA VAL A 44 11.01 -0.35 3.31
C VAL A 44 11.95 -0.98 2.29
N LEU A 45 11.42 -1.87 1.47
CA LEU A 45 12.12 -2.42 0.33
C LEU A 45 11.76 -1.62 -0.93
N ILE A 46 12.76 -1.18 -1.68
CA ILE A 46 12.59 -0.60 -3.01
C ILE A 46 13.23 -1.54 -4.03
N VAL A 47 12.41 -2.14 -4.88
CA VAL A 47 12.89 -3.00 -5.96
C VAL A 47 12.85 -2.22 -7.27
N ALA A 48 14.01 -1.98 -7.87
CA ALA A 48 14.15 -1.09 -9.00
C ALA A 48 15.15 -1.62 -10.04
N ASP A 49 15.06 -1.11 -11.25
CA ASP A 49 16.07 -1.23 -12.30
C ASP A 49 16.68 0.14 -12.72
N GLU A 50 16.15 1.25 -12.17
CA GLU A 50 16.68 2.60 -12.29
C GLU A 50 16.93 3.20 -10.91
N PHE A 51 18.15 3.11 -10.44
CA PHE A 51 18.53 3.45 -9.07
C PHE A 51 18.52 4.96 -8.75
N PRO A 52 18.96 5.89 -9.65
CA PRO A 52 19.07 7.31 -9.31
C PRO A 52 17.75 7.93 -8.82
N ALA A 53 16.63 7.63 -9.48
CA ALA A 53 15.31 8.10 -9.06
C ALA A 53 14.94 7.58 -7.67
N MET A 54 15.24 6.30 -7.38
CA MET A 54 14.93 5.69 -6.10
C MET A 54 15.87 6.13 -4.98
N GLN A 55 17.10 6.56 -5.29
CA GLN A 55 18.00 7.17 -4.31
C GLN A 55 17.47 8.55 -3.86
N VAL A 56 16.93 9.37 -4.79
CA VAL A 56 16.26 10.62 -4.45
C VAL A 56 15.06 10.35 -3.53
N LEU A 57 14.20 9.40 -3.90
CA LEU A 57 13.05 9.02 -3.08
C LEU A 57 13.48 8.54 -1.68
N ALA A 58 14.46 7.64 -1.59
CA ALA A 58 14.97 7.12 -0.32
C ALA A 58 15.53 8.24 0.58
N GLY A 59 16.23 9.22 -0.01
CA GLY A 59 16.68 10.41 0.70
C GLY A 59 15.52 11.22 1.29
N LYS A 60 14.46 11.42 0.53
CA LYS A 60 13.24 12.10 0.99
C LYS A 60 12.54 11.33 2.11
N LEU A 61 12.34 10.02 1.95
CA LEU A 61 11.74 9.16 2.97
C LEU A 61 12.53 9.21 4.30
N LYS A 62 13.87 9.21 4.21
CA LYS A 62 14.72 9.32 5.39
C LYS A 62 14.63 10.69 6.05
N ALA A 63 14.68 11.76 5.27
CA ALA A 63 14.68 13.13 5.78
C ALA A 63 13.32 13.52 6.40
N GLU A 64 12.21 13.12 5.77
CA GLU A 64 10.88 13.58 6.14
C GLU A 64 10.18 12.68 7.17
N GLU A 65 10.43 11.37 7.14
CA GLU A 65 9.69 10.39 7.98
C GLU A 65 10.61 9.42 8.73
N ASN A 66 11.94 9.62 8.67
CA ASN A 66 12.94 8.71 9.25
C ASN A 66 12.79 7.26 8.79
N VAL A 67 12.28 7.03 7.58
CA VAL A 67 12.15 5.72 6.98
C VAL A 67 13.47 5.29 6.37
N THR A 68 13.92 4.09 6.67
CA THR A 68 15.12 3.49 6.07
C THR A 68 14.71 2.68 4.85
N SER A 69 15.45 2.81 3.74
CA SER A 69 15.15 2.11 2.49
C SER A 69 16.28 1.17 2.09
N GLN A 70 15.93 -0.07 1.77
CA GLN A 70 16.83 -1.00 1.09
C GLN A 70 16.50 -0.98 -0.40
N ILE A 71 17.42 -0.54 -1.26
CA ILE A 71 17.22 -0.49 -2.71
C ILE A 71 17.97 -1.67 -3.34
N VAL A 72 17.24 -2.49 -4.11
CA VAL A 72 17.80 -3.69 -4.76
C VAL A 72 17.26 -3.86 -6.18
N ALA A 73 18.03 -4.55 -7.03
CA ALA A 73 17.51 -5.09 -8.28
C ALA A 73 16.57 -6.28 -7.99
N GLN A 74 15.62 -6.55 -8.90
CA GLN A 74 14.69 -7.68 -8.73
C GLN A 74 15.39 -9.05 -8.60
N THR A 75 16.59 -9.21 -9.19
CA THR A 75 17.41 -10.42 -9.07
C THR A 75 18.02 -10.62 -7.68
N ASN A 76 18.12 -9.55 -6.90
CA ASN A 76 18.68 -9.51 -5.55
C ASN A 76 17.63 -9.32 -4.47
N MET A 77 16.36 -9.47 -4.83
CA MET A 77 15.24 -9.30 -3.92
C MET A 77 15.27 -10.39 -2.84
N PRO A 78 15.04 -10.04 -1.56
CA PRO A 78 14.89 -11.03 -0.49
C PRO A 78 13.75 -12.01 -0.78
N ALA A 79 13.93 -13.28 -0.41
CA ALA A 79 12.90 -14.30 -0.55
C ALA A 79 11.66 -14.01 0.34
N ASP A 80 11.88 -13.43 1.52
CA ASP A 80 10.82 -13.01 2.44
C ASP A 80 10.71 -11.48 2.51
N LEU A 81 9.58 -10.96 2.06
CA LEU A 81 9.26 -9.53 2.10
C LEU A 81 8.50 -9.13 3.37
N SER A 82 8.09 -10.08 4.19
CA SER A 82 7.18 -9.83 5.33
C SER A 82 7.76 -8.94 6.42
N ARG A 83 9.08 -8.77 6.47
CA ARG A 83 9.78 -7.90 7.42
C ARG A 83 9.69 -6.41 7.08
N PHE A 84 9.34 -6.06 5.84
CA PHE A 84 9.29 -4.67 5.40
C PHE A 84 7.92 -4.06 5.66
N ALA A 85 7.90 -2.82 6.14
CA ALA A 85 6.68 -2.05 6.35
C ALA A 85 5.93 -1.74 5.05
N ALA A 86 6.67 -1.63 3.94
CA ALA A 86 6.15 -1.53 2.59
C ALA A 86 7.18 -2.06 1.57
N ALA A 87 6.71 -2.53 0.43
CA ALA A 87 7.52 -2.82 -0.74
C ALA A 87 7.15 -1.86 -1.88
N LEU A 88 8.12 -1.12 -2.39
CA LEU A 88 7.98 -0.24 -3.54
C LEU A 88 8.56 -0.94 -4.77
N VAL A 89 7.84 -0.86 -5.89
CA VAL A 89 8.26 -1.48 -7.15
C VAL A 89 8.39 -0.41 -8.21
N TYR A 90 9.60 -0.24 -8.73
CA TYR A 90 9.95 0.73 -9.75
C TYR A 90 10.77 0.04 -10.85
N ILE A 91 10.10 -0.65 -11.73
CA ILE A 91 10.71 -1.48 -12.78
C ILE A 91 10.26 -0.97 -14.15
N HIS A 92 11.20 -0.40 -14.91
CA HIS A 92 10.99 0.07 -16.27
C HIS A 92 10.98 -1.11 -17.25
N ARG A 93 11.98 -1.97 -17.16
CA ARG A 93 12.18 -3.12 -18.06
C ARG A 93 11.23 -4.27 -17.73
N ASP A 94 11.67 -5.48 -17.98
CA ASP A 94 10.89 -6.69 -17.76
C ASP A 94 10.71 -6.96 -16.27
N LEU A 95 9.49 -7.22 -15.88
CA LEU A 95 9.19 -7.79 -14.56
C LEU A 95 9.36 -9.30 -14.64
N GLY A 96 10.34 -9.83 -13.92
CA GLY A 96 10.59 -11.28 -13.84
C GLY A 96 9.45 -12.00 -13.09
N GLU A 97 9.10 -13.20 -13.56
CA GLU A 97 8.04 -14.02 -12.96
C GLU A 97 8.24 -14.27 -11.44
N PRO A 98 9.48 -14.55 -10.94
CA PRO A 98 9.68 -14.70 -9.50
C PRO A 98 9.34 -13.44 -8.70
N ALA A 99 9.72 -12.26 -9.21
CA ALA A 99 9.42 -10.98 -8.58
C ALA A 99 7.91 -10.66 -8.62
N GLU A 100 7.24 -10.89 -9.76
CA GLU A 100 5.80 -10.78 -9.91
C GLU A 100 5.06 -11.58 -8.84
N LYS A 101 5.38 -12.87 -8.72
CA LYS A 101 4.76 -13.77 -7.73
C LYS A 101 5.02 -13.33 -6.29
N ALA A 102 6.24 -12.88 -5.98
CA ALA A 102 6.60 -12.43 -4.65
C ALA A 102 5.84 -11.15 -4.25
N PHE A 103 5.69 -10.17 -5.14
CA PHE A 103 4.92 -8.96 -4.88
C PHE A 103 3.43 -9.25 -4.66
N ILE A 104 2.84 -10.10 -5.50
CA ILE A 104 1.45 -10.52 -5.36
C ILE A 104 1.23 -11.25 -4.04
N ALA A 105 2.11 -12.20 -3.69
CA ALA A 105 2.04 -12.93 -2.43
C ALA A 105 2.20 -12.02 -1.22
N TYR A 106 3.15 -11.07 -1.27
CA TYR A 106 3.36 -10.08 -0.22
C TYR A 106 2.10 -9.26 0.05
N ALA A 107 1.51 -8.66 -1.00
CA ALA A 107 0.29 -7.89 -0.86
C ALA A 107 -0.86 -8.74 -0.32
N LYS A 108 -1.09 -9.94 -0.89
CA LYS A 108 -2.18 -10.84 -0.46
C LYS A 108 -2.05 -11.31 0.99
N SER A 109 -0.84 -11.40 1.53
CA SER A 109 -0.58 -11.85 2.92
C SER A 109 -0.63 -10.75 3.98
N GLY A 110 -0.88 -9.50 3.61
CA GLY A 110 -1.02 -8.37 4.54
C GLY A 110 0.00 -7.26 4.32
N GLY A 111 0.87 -7.38 3.32
CA GLY A 111 1.85 -6.35 2.97
C GLY A 111 1.25 -5.15 2.26
N LYS A 112 1.97 -4.05 2.27
CA LYS A 112 1.64 -2.83 1.55
C LYS A 112 2.55 -2.68 0.33
N LEU A 113 2.00 -2.95 -0.85
CA LEU A 113 2.69 -2.87 -2.13
C LEU A 113 2.44 -1.51 -2.78
N ILE A 114 3.51 -0.78 -3.07
CA ILE A 114 3.45 0.50 -3.77
C ILE A 114 4.07 0.34 -5.15
N VAL A 115 3.23 0.45 -6.17
CA VAL A 115 3.58 0.26 -7.58
C VAL A 115 3.78 1.63 -8.20
N LEU A 116 4.96 1.89 -8.72
CA LEU A 116 5.33 3.20 -9.25
C LEU A 116 5.48 3.16 -10.78
N HIS A 117 4.93 4.15 -11.42
CA HIS A 117 5.15 4.57 -12.80
C HIS A 117 5.21 3.42 -13.82
N HIS A 118 6.41 3.14 -14.37
CA HIS A 118 6.66 2.15 -15.43
C HIS A 118 6.21 0.73 -15.08
N THR A 119 5.99 0.43 -13.81
CA THR A 119 5.68 -0.92 -13.36
C THR A 119 4.33 -1.43 -13.89
N ILE A 120 3.50 -0.55 -14.49
CA ILE A 120 2.29 -0.93 -15.23
C ILE A 120 2.31 -0.51 -16.70
N SER A 121 3.47 -0.28 -17.29
CA SER A 121 3.60 0.00 -18.73
C SER A 121 3.33 -1.24 -19.58
N SER A 122 3.11 -1.03 -20.88
CA SER A 122 2.75 -2.10 -21.84
C SER A 122 3.74 -3.26 -21.90
N GLY A 123 5.01 -3.07 -21.54
CA GLY A 123 6.00 -4.13 -21.47
C GLY A 123 5.62 -5.26 -20.49
N LYS A 124 4.79 -4.98 -19.50
CA LYS A 124 4.29 -5.97 -18.51
C LYS A 124 3.10 -6.79 -19.02
N ARG A 125 2.61 -6.59 -20.24
CA ARG A 125 1.54 -7.43 -20.84
C ARG A 125 1.90 -8.91 -20.92
N ARG A 126 3.20 -9.25 -20.94
CA ARG A 126 3.69 -10.63 -20.89
C ARG A 126 3.49 -11.31 -19.53
N ASN A 127 3.33 -10.53 -18.46
CA ASN A 127 3.13 -11.02 -17.11
C ASN A 127 1.68 -11.44 -16.93
N LYS A 128 1.45 -12.75 -16.74
CA LYS A 128 0.10 -13.34 -16.78
C LYS A 128 -0.76 -12.96 -15.58
N GLU A 129 -0.14 -12.72 -14.41
CA GLU A 129 -0.87 -12.45 -13.17
C GLU A 129 -0.86 -10.97 -12.80
N TRP A 130 0.09 -10.18 -13.32
CA TRP A 130 0.31 -8.80 -12.88
C TRP A 130 -0.88 -7.87 -13.13
N PHE A 131 -1.29 -7.73 -14.38
CA PHE A 131 -2.44 -6.89 -14.69
C PHE A 131 -3.77 -7.40 -14.14
N PRO A 132 -4.08 -8.71 -14.18
CA PRO A 132 -5.25 -9.24 -13.48
C PRO A 132 -5.23 -8.96 -11.97
N PHE A 133 -4.07 -9.11 -11.31
CA PHE A 133 -3.92 -8.77 -9.90
C PHE A 133 -4.17 -7.28 -9.63
N LEU A 134 -3.64 -6.40 -10.47
CA LEU A 134 -3.83 -4.96 -10.34
C LEU A 134 -5.23 -4.49 -10.79
N GLY A 135 -6.01 -5.32 -11.45
CA GLY A 135 -7.27 -4.92 -12.07
C GLY A 135 -7.08 -3.79 -13.10
N VAL A 136 -6.02 -3.89 -13.91
CA VAL A 136 -5.67 -2.92 -14.94
C VAL A 136 -5.74 -3.58 -16.30
N THR A 137 -6.33 -2.89 -17.28
CA THR A 137 -6.27 -3.26 -18.68
C THR A 137 -5.69 -2.10 -19.47
N LEU A 138 -4.80 -2.42 -20.40
CA LEU A 138 -4.23 -1.47 -21.39
C LEU A 138 -4.85 -1.79 -22.74
N PRO A 139 -5.93 -1.10 -23.16
CA PRO A 139 -6.60 -1.37 -24.41
C PRO A 139 -5.64 -1.23 -25.60
N GLU A 140 -5.78 -2.10 -26.59
CA GLU A 140 -5.05 -2.01 -27.86
C GLU A 140 -5.77 -1.08 -28.84
N GLY A 141 -5.08 -0.68 -29.90
CA GLY A 141 -5.65 0.15 -30.95
C GLY A 141 -5.28 1.61 -30.86
N ASP A 142 -5.98 2.43 -31.64
CA ASP A 142 -5.72 3.86 -31.76
C ASP A 142 -6.12 4.61 -30.47
N VAL A 143 -5.28 5.56 -30.06
CA VAL A 143 -5.50 6.36 -28.86
C VAL A 143 -6.77 7.21 -28.95
N SER A 144 -7.16 7.63 -30.15
CA SER A 144 -8.40 8.40 -30.36
C SER A 144 -9.65 7.56 -30.12
N GLN A 145 -9.55 6.26 -30.22
CA GLN A 145 -10.59 5.26 -29.98
C GLN A 145 -10.47 4.60 -28.59
N GLY A 146 -9.62 5.15 -27.70
CA GLY A 146 -9.45 4.64 -26.36
C GLY A 146 -8.31 3.65 -26.18
N GLY A 147 -7.49 3.42 -27.19
CA GLY A 147 -6.27 2.61 -27.08
C GLY A 147 -5.28 3.23 -26.11
N TYR A 148 -4.58 2.39 -25.34
CA TYR A 148 -3.54 2.83 -24.42
C TYR A 148 -2.37 3.47 -25.19
N GLN A 149 -1.87 4.59 -24.64
CA GLN A 149 -0.67 5.25 -25.12
C GLN A 149 0.16 5.78 -23.97
N TRP A 150 1.46 5.85 -24.15
CA TRP A 150 2.39 6.58 -23.32
C TRP A 150 3.13 7.63 -24.14
N THR A 151 3.56 8.72 -23.49
CA THR A 151 4.30 9.81 -24.14
C THR A 151 5.26 10.43 -23.14
N GLU A 152 6.54 10.48 -23.51
CA GLU A 152 7.62 11.09 -22.72
C GLU A 152 7.84 12.57 -23.07
N GLY A 153 8.61 13.27 -22.22
CA GLY A 153 8.99 14.67 -22.43
C GLY A 153 7.83 15.64 -22.33
N VAL A 154 6.75 15.25 -21.65
CA VAL A 154 5.53 16.04 -21.57
C VAL A 154 5.47 16.91 -20.31
N THR A 155 4.61 17.93 -20.37
CA THR A 155 4.10 18.64 -19.21
C THR A 155 2.70 18.16 -18.94
N LEU A 156 2.42 17.77 -17.69
CA LEU A 156 1.09 17.33 -17.25
C LEU A 156 0.77 17.85 -15.87
N ASP A 157 -0.52 18.01 -15.60
CA ASP A 157 -1.03 18.37 -14.30
C ASP A 157 -1.54 17.12 -13.59
N ILE A 158 -1.28 17.03 -12.30
CA ILE A 158 -1.81 16.00 -11.39
C ILE A 158 -2.73 16.68 -10.40
N VAL A 159 -3.95 16.17 -10.25
CA VAL A 159 -4.98 16.72 -9.37
C VAL A 159 -5.34 15.74 -8.26
N ASN A 160 -5.67 16.28 -7.09
CA ASN A 160 -6.16 15.51 -5.95
C ASN A 160 -7.66 15.18 -6.12
N LEU A 161 -7.98 13.89 -6.27
CA LEU A 161 -9.37 13.40 -6.35
C LEU A 161 -9.92 12.94 -4.99
N ALA A 162 -9.06 12.80 -3.99
CA ALA A 162 -9.43 12.25 -2.67
C ALA A 162 -9.07 13.24 -1.53
N PRO A 163 -9.85 14.34 -1.38
CA PRO A 163 -9.51 15.44 -0.47
C PRO A 163 -9.55 15.07 1.02
N ASN A 164 -10.03 13.88 1.35
CA ASN A 164 -10.09 13.37 2.72
C ASN A 164 -9.19 12.14 2.95
N HIS A 165 -8.41 11.73 1.95
CA HIS A 165 -7.55 10.55 2.08
C HIS A 165 -6.17 10.93 2.60
N PHE A 166 -5.66 10.20 3.60
CA PHE A 166 -4.35 10.47 4.21
C PHE A 166 -3.22 10.60 3.18
N ILE A 167 -3.17 9.73 2.18
CA ILE A 167 -2.11 9.72 1.17
C ILE A 167 -2.03 11.05 0.42
N THR A 168 -3.16 11.66 0.12
CA THR A 168 -3.24 12.88 -0.68
C THR A 168 -3.32 14.16 0.14
N THR A 169 -3.44 14.07 1.48
CA THR A 169 -3.68 15.25 2.31
C THR A 169 -2.64 15.50 3.40
N ASN A 170 -2.06 14.44 3.97
CA ASN A 170 -1.14 14.59 5.10
C ASN A 170 0.12 15.38 4.71
N LYS A 171 0.22 16.63 5.15
CA LYS A 171 1.34 17.55 4.86
C LYS A 171 1.60 17.80 3.36
N VAL A 172 0.64 17.47 2.46
CA VAL A 172 0.78 17.76 1.03
C VAL A 172 0.46 19.22 0.77
N ASN A 173 1.40 19.95 0.20
CA ASN A 173 1.17 21.31 -0.28
C ASN A 173 0.96 21.27 -1.80
N TYR A 174 -0.25 21.62 -2.24
CA TYR A 174 -0.59 21.71 -3.65
C TYR A 174 -0.41 23.16 -4.13
N PRO A 175 0.57 23.43 -5.02
CA PRO A 175 0.88 24.80 -5.42
C PRO A 175 -0.13 25.39 -6.41
N ALA A 176 -1.03 24.59 -6.99
CA ALA A 176 -1.96 25.02 -8.04
C ALA A 176 -3.41 24.61 -7.74
N GLN A 177 -4.31 25.36 -8.36
CA GLN A 177 -5.73 25.03 -8.51
C GLN A 177 -5.98 24.76 -9.97
N ILE A 178 -6.40 23.54 -10.33
CA ILE A 178 -6.45 23.05 -11.69
C ILE A 178 -7.88 22.69 -12.07
N ALA A 179 -8.37 23.26 -13.18
CA ALA A 179 -9.65 22.88 -13.75
C ALA A 179 -9.60 21.43 -14.28
N PHE A 180 -10.49 20.58 -13.78
CA PHE A 180 -10.52 19.15 -14.07
C PHE A 180 -11.97 18.65 -14.15
N GLN A 181 -12.23 17.83 -15.17
CA GLN A 181 -13.52 17.15 -15.35
C GLN A 181 -13.28 15.64 -15.40
N ALA A 182 -13.79 14.91 -14.42
CA ALA A 182 -13.78 13.45 -14.45
C ALA A 182 -14.77 12.94 -15.51
N ALA A 183 -14.47 11.79 -16.11
CA ALA A 183 -15.28 11.23 -17.21
C ALA A 183 -16.75 10.94 -16.80
N ASP A 184 -16.99 10.69 -15.54
CA ASP A 184 -18.32 10.45 -14.95
C ASP A 184 -18.99 11.72 -14.38
N SER A 185 -18.35 12.90 -14.52
CA SER A 185 -18.86 14.17 -14.00
C SER A 185 -19.41 15.05 -15.13
N ALA A 186 -20.63 15.57 -14.92
CA ALA A 186 -21.24 16.52 -15.85
C ALA A 186 -20.61 17.93 -15.79
N ALA A 187 -19.84 18.23 -14.72
CA ALA A 187 -19.28 19.56 -14.49
C ALA A 187 -17.77 19.52 -14.25
N GLU A 188 -17.09 20.52 -14.79
CA GLU A 188 -15.70 20.82 -14.45
C GLU A 188 -15.64 21.36 -13.01
N LYS A 189 -14.61 20.93 -12.27
CA LYS A 189 -14.29 21.39 -10.92
C LYS A 189 -12.87 21.91 -10.88
N THR A 190 -12.62 22.87 -10.01
CA THR A 190 -11.25 23.29 -9.69
C THR A 190 -10.74 22.48 -8.52
N LEU A 191 -9.64 21.76 -8.72
CA LEU A 191 -9.06 20.84 -7.75
C LEU A 191 -7.61 21.24 -7.38
N PRO A 192 -7.18 21.02 -6.13
CA PRO A 192 -5.77 21.16 -5.76
C PRO A 192 -4.90 20.23 -6.58
N GLY A 193 -3.75 20.73 -7.05
CA GLY A 193 -2.85 19.94 -7.88
C GLY A 193 -1.45 20.50 -8.00
N PHE A 194 -0.63 19.83 -8.79
CA PHE A 194 0.72 20.24 -9.14
C PHE A 194 1.04 19.85 -10.58
N THR A 195 2.04 20.52 -11.16
CA THR A 195 2.49 20.28 -12.53
C THR A 195 3.83 19.56 -12.53
N LEU A 196 3.98 18.58 -13.39
CA LEU A 196 5.25 17.94 -13.73
C LEU A 196 5.66 18.33 -15.15
N THR A 197 6.95 18.57 -15.34
CA THR A 197 7.53 18.96 -16.64
C THR A 197 8.63 17.99 -17.03
N ASN A 198 8.75 17.68 -18.32
CA ASN A 198 9.67 16.67 -18.84
C ASN A 198 9.48 15.32 -18.15
N SER A 199 8.23 14.94 -17.96
CA SER A 199 7.78 13.69 -17.36
C SER A 199 7.17 12.78 -18.43
N GLU A 200 6.52 11.69 -18.02
CA GLU A 200 5.82 10.77 -18.90
C GLU A 200 4.37 10.62 -18.45
N VAL A 201 3.48 10.50 -19.43
CA VAL A 201 2.05 10.26 -19.19
C VAL A 201 1.62 8.93 -19.77
N TYR A 202 0.77 8.22 -19.04
CA TYR A 202 0.02 7.04 -19.50
C TYR A 202 -1.46 7.40 -19.58
N ILE A 203 -2.05 7.20 -20.77
CA ILE A 203 -3.47 7.50 -20.99
C ILE A 203 -4.25 6.25 -21.36
N ASN A 204 -5.56 6.29 -21.12
CA ASN A 204 -6.52 5.24 -21.44
C ASN A 204 -6.29 3.91 -20.67
N HIS A 205 -5.77 3.97 -19.45
CA HIS A 205 -5.88 2.81 -18.56
C HIS A 205 -7.35 2.53 -18.23
N VAL A 206 -7.74 1.27 -18.34
CA VAL A 206 -9.05 0.81 -17.86
C VAL A 206 -8.86 0.09 -16.54
N LEU A 207 -9.60 0.56 -15.53
CA LEU A 207 -9.52 0.03 -14.17
C LEU A 207 -10.76 -0.82 -13.88
N SER A 208 -10.55 -1.97 -13.23
CA SER A 208 -11.60 -2.86 -12.77
C SER A 208 -11.42 -3.20 -11.28
N GLY A 209 -12.51 -3.59 -10.62
CA GLY A 209 -12.52 -3.89 -9.19
C GLY A 209 -12.63 -2.65 -8.29
N THR A 210 -12.91 -2.90 -7.00
CA THR A 210 -13.11 -1.85 -6.00
C THR A 210 -11.80 -1.17 -5.64
N ARG A 211 -11.74 0.15 -5.76
CA ARG A 211 -10.59 0.97 -5.40
C ARG A 211 -10.99 2.40 -5.05
N THR A 212 -10.12 3.10 -4.36
CA THR A 212 -10.23 4.54 -4.14
C THR A 212 -9.30 5.24 -5.11
N LEU A 213 -9.86 6.12 -5.95
CA LEU A 213 -9.08 6.97 -6.85
C LEU A 213 -8.48 8.11 -6.03
N LEU A 214 -7.16 8.26 -6.11
CA LEU A 214 -6.40 9.24 -5.34
C LEU A 214 -6.05 10.48 -6.17
N LEU A 215 -5.59 10.25 -7.40
CA LEU A 215 -5.06 11.28 -8.28
C LEU A 215 -5.62 11.14 -9.69
N GLY A 216 -5.92 12.30 -10.28
CA GLY A 216 -6.23 12.43 -11.71
C GLY A 216 -5.08 13.09 -12.46
N LEU A 217 -5.07 12.91 -13.78
CA LEU A 217 -4.17 13.60 -14.71
C LEU A 217 -4.94 14.53 -15.64
N LYS A 218 -4.31 15.65 -15.99
CA LYS A 218 -4.72 16.52 -17.08
C LYS A 218 -3.52 16.72 -17.99
N TYR A 219 -3.68 16.38 -19.27
CA TYR A 219 -2.63 16.41 -20.27
C TYR A 219 -3.18 16.87 -21.61
N THR A 220 -2.51 17.79 -22.26
CA THR A 220 -2.79 18.18 -23.64
C THR A 220 -1.72 17.60 -24.57
N ASP A 221 -2.11 16.75 -25.48
CA ASP A 221 -1.21 16.21 -26.51
C ASP A 221 -0.77 17.35 -27.44
N ALA A 222 0.50 17.70 -27.37
CA ALA A 222 1.06 18.82 -28.14
C ALA A 222 0.97 18.62 -29.66
N ARG A 223 0.91 17.37 -30.12
CA ARG A 223 0.83 17.02 -31.53
C ARG A 223 -0.58 17.17 -32.10
N THR A 224 -1.59 16.83 -31.32
CA THR A 224 -3.01 16.78 -31.76
C THR A 224 -3.85 17.89 -31.18
N GLY A 225 -3.39 18.57 -30.13
CA GLY A 225 -4.17 19.54 -29.36
C GLY A 225 -5.24 18.88 -28.49
N LYS A 226 -5.33 17.54 -28.46
CA LYS A 226 -6.36 16.82 -27.69
C LYS A 226 -6.07 16.90 -26.20
N LEU A 227 -7.08 17.32 -25.43
CA LEU A 227 -7.04 17.35 -23.99
C LEU A 227 -7.54 16.02 -23.42
N TYR A 228 -6.77 15.47 -22.47
CA TYR A 228 -7.10 14.29 -21.69
C TYR A 228 -7.23 14.67 -20.21
N MET A 229 -8.34 14.31 -19.59
CA MET A 229 -8.57 14.39 -18.15
C MET A 229 -9.03 13.01 -17.69
N GLN A 230 -8.19 12.31 -16.92
CA GLN A 230 -8.43 10.91 -16.56
C GLN A 230 -8.12 10.66 -15.08
N SER A 231 -8.90 9.80 -14.45
CA SER A 231 -8.89 9.61 -12.98
C SER A 231 -8.01 8.45 -12.50
N HIS A 232 -7.03 8.00 -13.32
CA HIS A 232 -6.21 6.81 -13.02
C HIS A 232 -4.75 7.10 -12.63
N ALA A 233 -4.39 8.39 -12.40
CA ALA A 233 -3.00 8.73 -12.07
C ALA A 233 -2.54 8.27 -10.69
N GLY A 234 -3.44 7.87 -9.83
CA GLY A 234 -3.14 7.24 -8.55
C GLY A 234 -4.37 6.61 -7.95
N TRP A 235 -4.21 5.43 -7.35
CA TRP A 235 -5.29 4.72 -6.70
C TRP A 235 -4.77 3.78 -5.60
N VAL A 236 -5.67 3.37 -4.70
CA VAL A 236 -5.42 2.35 -3.68
C VAL A 236 -6.54 1.32 -3.70
N MET A 237 -6.18 0.04 -3.54
CA MET A 237 -7.15 -1.05 -3.48
C MET A 237 -6.74 -2.09 -2.42
N PRO A 238 -7.72 -2.78 -1.80
CA PRO A 238 -7.45 -3.93 -0.98
C PRO A 238 -6.91 -5.09 -1.85
N SER A 239 -5.92 -5.82 -1.33
CA SER A 239 -5.26 -6.93 -2.02
C SER A 239 -5.10 -8.11 -1.07
N GLY A 240 -6.14 -8.95 -0.97
CA GLY A 240 -6.20 -10.01 0.04
C GLY A 240 -6.28 -9.44 1.45
N LYS A 241 -5.24 -9.68 2.28
CA LYS A 241 -5.14 -9.12 3.64
C LYS A 241 -4.40 -7.79 3.69
N GLY A 242 -3.78 -7.36 2.60
CA GLY A 242 -2.99 -6.14 2.51
C GLY A 242 -3.52 -5.16 1.47
N TRP A 243 -2.64 -4.31 0.95
CA TRP A 243 -3.02 -3.18 0.12
C TRP A 243 -2.06 -2.99 -1.04
N THR A 244 -2.61 -2.59 -2.16
CA THR A 244 -1.83 -2.15 -3.32
C THR A 244 -2.16 -0.70 -3.63
N ILE A 245 -1.12 0.10 -3.80
CA ILE A 245 -1.19 1.52 -4.16
C ILE A 245 -0.45 1.70 -5.48
N TYR A 246 -1.04 2.40 -6.43
CA TYR A 246 -0.37 2.81 -7.65
C TYR A 246 -0.27 4.32 -7.73
N LEU A 247 0.90 4.81 -8.18
CA LEU A 247 1.14 6.22 -8.46
C LEU A 247 1.80 6.33 -9.84
N MET A 248 1.14 7.01 -10.76
CA MET A 248 1.56 7.11 -12.17
C MET A 248 2.79 8.01 -12.36
N SER A 249 2.89 9.11 -11.61
CA SER A 249 4.06 9.99 -11.67
C SER A 249 5.33 9.28 -11.21
N GLY A 250 6.50 9.81 -11.56
CA GLY A 250 7.79 9.25 -11.16
C GLY A 250 8.62 8.73 -12.33
N HIS A 251 8.50 9.36 -13.52
CA HIS A 251 9.27 9.01 -14.71
C HIS A 251 10.79 9.12 -14.49
N SER A 252 11.23 10.09 -13.70
CA SER A 252 12.65 10.33 -13.45
C SER A 252 12.89 10.85 -12.03
N ALA A 253 14.16 10.99 -11.63
CA ALA A 253 14.55 11.59 -10.37
C ALA A 253 13.90 12.96 -10.13
N ARG A 254 13.73 13.75 -11.19
CA ARG A 254 13.11 15.09 -11.15
C ARG A 254 11.67 15.06 -10.65
N ASP A 255 10.91 14.03 -11.00
CA ASP A 255 9.53 13.90 -10.52
C ASP A 255 9.53 13.69 -8.99
N PHE A 256 10.47 12.90 -8.45
CA PHE A 256 10.62 12.69 -7.00
C PHE A 256 11.22 13.90 -6.27
N GLU A 257 11.79 14.87 -6.97
CA GLU A 257 12.19 16.17 -6.41
C GLU A 257 10.98 17.09 -6.22
N ASN A 258 9.87 16.89 -6.95
CA ASN A 258 8.64 17.66 -6.77
C ASN A 258 8.09 17.44 -5.35
N PRO A 259 7.96 18.52 -4.52
CA PRO A 259 7.62 18.35 -3.10
C PRO A 259 6.25 17.72 -2.87
N ALA A 260 5.25 18.05 -3.69
CA ALA A 260 3.90 17.49 -3.56
C ALA A 260 3.91 15.99 -3.89
N PHE A 261 4.57 15.58 -4.98
CA PHE A 261 4.65 14.18 -5.36
C PHE A 261 5.48 13.36 -4.36
N ALA A 262 6.67 13.84 -3.97
CA ALA A 262 7.49 13.18 -2.95
C ALA A 262 6.70 12.96 -1.65
N ARG A 263 5.95 13.97 -1.20
CA ARG A 263 5.11 13.88 0.00
C ARG A 263 4.00 12.83 -0.15
N ILE A 264 3.35 12.75 -1.32
CA ILE A 264 2.32 11.73 -1.60
C ILE A 264 2.91 10.32 -1.53
N VAL A 265 4.12 10.10 -2.10
CA VAL A 265 4.80 8.79 -2.00
C VAL A 265 5.16 8.48 -0.55
N ALA A 266 5.70 9.44 0.21
CA ALA A 266 6.01 9.27 1.62
C ALA A 266 4.74 8.94 2.43
N ASN A 267 3.63 9.61 2.15
CA ASN A 267 2.34 9.30 2.77
C ASN A 267 1.87 7.87 2.43
N ALA A 268 2.04 7.41 1.18
CA ALA A 268 1.71 6.04 0.82
C ALA A 268 2.54 5.03 1.62
N VAL A 269 3.82 5.34 1.87
CA VAL A 269 4.71 4.51 2.69
C VAL A 269 4.26 4.43 4.15
N ILE A 270 3.92 5.57 4.77
CA ILE A 270 3.57 5.61 6.21
C ILE A 270 2.07 5.41 6.48
N TRP A 271 1.22 5.42 5.46
CA TRP A 271 -0.22 5.21 5.61
C TRP A 271 -0.53 3.89 6.29
N LYS A 272 -1.45 3.94 7.27
CA LYS A 272 -2.02 2.78 7.96
C LYS A 272 -3.50 2.73 7.59
N PRO A 273 -3.95 1.71 6.83
CA PRO A 273 -5.34 1.56 6.39
C PRO A 273 -6.29 1.23 7.52
#